data_0ffaaef98aa4f3e8a0df5a9661a7ad30
#
_entry.id   0ffaaef98aa4f3e8a0df5a9661a7ad30
#
_cell.length_a   1.000
_cell.length_b   1.000
_cell.length_c   1.000
_cell.angle_alpha   90.00
_cell.angle_beta   90.00
_cell.angle_gamma   90.00
#
_symmetry.space_group_name_H-M   'P 1'
#
loop_
_entity.id
_entity.type
_entity.pdbx_description
1 polymer ?
#
loop_
_entity_poly.entity_id
_entity_poly.type
_entity_poly.pdbx_seq_one_letter_code
_entity_poly.pdbx_strand_id
1 'polypeptide(L)'
;ETITSALSRATHPDRVIVAAVEQNAPGDVGCLDPVVPCSEDPTQPLCARRHQIRIFKVDSKSASGPVFARHVGDRMYRGEYYAMQLDAHVTFILDWDELMISQYFETKNEYAVLSTYLTDVQGSLTPEGRSRRNTRPIMCNSHFEGSGATSHLRHLSQPEEKAVLQDTPMLQPFWAAGMSFSRGHFVTRVPYDC
;
A
#
# COMPACT_ATOMS: atom_id res chain seq x y z
N GLU A 1 -1.05 7.13 10.48
CA GLU A 1 -2.41 6.93 9.92
C GLU A 1 -2.50 5.64 9.10
N THR A 2 -1.61 5.40 8.12
CA THR A 2 -1.66 4.22 7.24
C THR A 2 -1.63 2.91 8.03
N ILE A 3 -0.64 2.70 8.89
CA ILE A 3 -0.52 1.48 9.70
C ILE A 3 -1.73 1.32 10.63
N THR A 4 -2.15 2.39 11.28
CA THR A 4 -3.30 2.37 12.17
C THR A 4 -4.57 1.94 11.44
N SER A 5 -4.87 2.56 10.28
CA SER A 5 -6.05 2.21 9.50
C SER A 5 -5.99 0.79 8.93
N ALA A 6 -4.81 0.32 8.50
CA ALA A 6 -4.63 -1.06 8.05
C ALA A 6 -5.01 -2.07 9.12
N LEU A 7 -4.55 -1.87 10.35
CA LEU A 7 -4.80 -2.79 11.46
C LEU A 7 -6.20 -2.65 12.06
N SER A 8 -6.75 -1.42 12.15
CA SER A 8 -8.06 -1.19 12.80
C SER A 8 -9.26 -1.47 11.90
N ARG A 9 -9.07 -1.45 10.57
CA ARG A 9 -10.14 -1.61 9.59
C ARG A 9 -10.12 -2.95 8.85
N ALA A 10 -9.21 -3.83 9.20
CA ALA A 10 -9.21 -5.20 8.70
C ALA A 10 -10.27 -6.03 9.43
N THR A 11 -10.93 -6.95 8.71
CA THR A 11 -11.80 -7.98 9.29
C THR A 11 -10.98 -8.99 10.10
N HIS A 12 -9.77 -9.31 9.63
CA HIS A 12 -8.84 -10.24 10.29
C HIS A 12 -7.51 -9.55 10.66
N PRO A 13 -7.53 -8.59 11.60
CA PRO A 13 -6.34 -7.81 11.92
C PRO A 13 -5.19 -8.66 12.46
N ASP A 14 -5.46 -9.83 13.05
CA ASP A 14 -4.42 -10.77 13.53
C ASP A 14 -3.61 -11.42 12.39
N ARG A 15 -4.11 -11.35 11.16
CA ARG A 15 -3.43 -11.88 9.96
C ARG A 15 -2.65 -10.81 9.19
N VAL A 16 -2.73 -9.55 9.61
CA VAL A 16 -2.05 -8.43 8.95
C VAL A 16 -0.65 -8.28 9.53
N ILE A 17 0.36 -8.37 8.69
CA ILE A 17 1.74 -8.04 9.04
C ILE A 17 2.12 -6.79 8.26
N VAL A 18 2.67 -5.81 8.93
CA VAL A 18 3.16 -4.58 8.32
C VAL A 18 4.69 -4.61 8.27
N ALA A 19 5.25 -4.35 7.10
CA ALA A 19 6.67 -4.12 6.90
C ALA A 19 6.86 -2.69 6.37
N ALA A 20 7.60 -1.85 7.08
CA ALA A 20 7.84 -0.49 6.67
C ALA A 20 9.33 -0.13 6.72
N VAL A 21 9.76 0.65 5.74
CA VAL A 21 11.09 1.25 5.70
C VAL A 21 10.95 2.70 6.13
N GLU A 22 11.54 3.02 7.27
CA GLU A 22 11.49 4.33 7.89
C GLU A 22 12.79 5.10 7.57
N GLN A 23 12.67 6.15 6.78
CA GLN A 23 13.81 6.98 6.33
C GLN A 23 13.74 8.34 7.03
N ASN A 24 14.07 8.37 8.31
CA ASN A 24 13.90 9.52 9.18
C ASN A 24 15.21 10.24 9.47
N ALA A 25 15.13 11.57 9.66
CA ALA A 25 16.17 12.37 10.26
C ALA A 25 16.12 12.27 11.79
N PRO A 26 17.22 12.62 12.50
CA PRO A 26 17.17 12.73 13.95
C PRO A 26 16.09 13.70 14.42
N GLY A 27 15.20 13.23 15.29
CA GLY A 27 14.07 14.01 15.82
C GLY A 27 12.74 13.85 15.09
N ASP A 28 12.72 13.16 13.96
CA ASP A 28 11.46 12.82 13.30
C ASP A 28 10.66 11.79 14.10
N VAL A 29 9.34 11.90 14.04
CA VAL A 29 8.42 10.94 14.66
C VAL A 29 8.50 9.60 13.93
N GLY A 30 8.67 8.52 14.68
CA GLY A 30 8.75 7.18 14.12
C GLY A 30 7.38 6.59 13.76
N CYS A 31 7.39 5.64 12.83
CA CYS A 31 6.17 4.94 12.41
C CYS A 31 5.48 4.15 13.55
N LEU A 32 6.21 3.84 14.61
CA LEU A 32 5.70 3.12 15.79
C LEU A 32 5.35 4.03 16.96
N ASP A 33 5.54 5.34 16.83
CA ASP A 33 5.29 6.28 17.91
C ASP A 33 3.81 6.68 17.87
N PRO A 34 3.00 6.23 18.84
CA PRO A 34 1.60 6.54 18.89
C PRO A 34 1.38 7.98 19.36
N VAL A 35 0.29 8.60 18.91
CA VAL A 35 -0.09 9.96 19.34
C VAL A 35 -0.42 10.00 20.83
N VAL A 36 -1.11 8.98 21.33
CA VAL A 36 -1.38 8.76 22.76
C VAL A 36 -0.42 7.69 23.26
N PRO A 37 0.30 7.90 24.37
CA PRO A 37 1.19 6.90 24.93
C PRO A 37 0.49 5.55 25.20
N CYS A 38 1.18 4.44 24.95
CA CYS A 38 0.62 3.11 25.20
C CYS A 38 0.28 2.83 26.68
N SER A 39 0.85 3.60 27.59
CA SER A 39 0.49 3.57 29.02
C SER A 39 -0.88 4.16 29.31
N GLU A 40 -1.37 5.06 28.46
CA GLU A 40 -2.68 5.71 28.57
C GLU A 40 -3.75 4.96 27.75
N ASP A 41 -3.39 4.51 26.54
CA ASP A 41 -4.27 3.68 25.70
C ASP A 41 -3.49 2.48 25.12
N PRO A 42 -3.42 1.36 25.82
CA PRO A 42 -2.79 0.15 25.36
C PRO A 42 -3.57 -0.57 24.24
N THR A 43 -4.82 -0.20 24.00
CA THR A 43 -5.72 -0.86 23.05
C THR A 43 -5.56 -0.35 21.62
N GLN A 44 -4.95 0.82 21.44
CA GLN A 44 -4.74 1.38 20.11
C GLN A 44 -3.83 0.47 19.25
N PRO A 45 -4.03 0.43 17.90
CA PRO A 45 -3.38 -0.55 17.03
C PRO A 45 -1.85 -0.58 17.11
N LEU A 46 -1.18 0.58 17.23
CA LEU A 46 0.28 0.64 17.34
C LEU A 46 0.83 0.06 18.65
N CYS A 47 0.00 -0.05 19.69
CA CYS A 47 0.37 -0.65 20.97
C CYS A 47 -0.01 -2.12 21.03
N ALA A 48 -1.30 -2.42 20.83
CA ALA A 48 -1.84 -3.78 20.93
C ALA A 48 -1.25 -4.74 19.89
N ARG A 49 -0.91 -4.23 18.69
CA ARG A 49 -0.43 -5.02 17.55
C ARG A 49 1.02 -4.74 17.17
N ARG A 50 1.79 -4.18 18.07
CA ARG A 50 3.20 -3.83 17.83
C ARG A 50 4.04 -5.02 17.31
N HIS A 51 3.74 -6.23 17.74
CA HIS A 51 4.42 -7.46 17.32
C HIS A 51 4.18 -7.83 15.84
N GLN A 52 3.15 -7.26 15.21
CA GLN A 52 2.83 -7.46 13.79
C GLN A 52 3.53 -6.43 12.89
N ILE A 53 4.27 -5.46 13.45
CA ILE A 53 4.87 -4.36 12.70
C ILE A 53 6.40 -4.52 12.71
N ARG A 54 6.96 -4.67 11.52
CA ARG A 54 8.41 -4.77 11.27
C ARG A 54 8.88 -3.45 10.67
N ILE A 55 9.86 -2.81 11.30
CA ILE A 55 10.43 -1.54 10.83
C ILE A 55 11.91 -1.73 10.52
N PHE A 56 12.31 -1.35 9.33
CA PHE A 56 13.72 -1.17 8.96
C PHE A 56 14.03 0.33 8.92
N LYS A 57 14.95 0.77 9.77
CA LYS A 57 15.32 2.18 9.89
C LYS A 57 16.53 2.51 9.03
N VAL A 58 16.43 3.59 8.27
CA VAL A 58 17.50 4.14 7.44
C VAL A 58 17.64 5.62 7.79
N ASP A 59 18.86 6.11 7.92
CA ASP A 59 19.09 7.55 8.04
C ASP A 59 18.62 8.24 6.75
N SER A 60 17.85 9.33 6.89
CA SER A 60 17.33 10.09 5.75
C SER A 60 18.41 10.53 4.76
N LYS A 61 19.65 10.79 5.24
CA LYS A 61 20.81 11.14 4.41
C LYS A 61 21.26 9.99 3.50
N SER A 62 20.93 8.75 3.86
CA SER A 62 21.24 7.55 3.08
C SER A 62 20.08 7.11 2.20
N ALA A 63 18.98 7.89 2.18
CA ALA A 63 17.83 7.60 1.35
C ALA A 63 18.19 7.75 -0.14
N SER A 64 18.00 6.69 -0.93
CA SER A 64 18.31 6.65 -2.36
C SER A 64 17.07 6.46 -3.24
N GLY A 65 15.91 6.87 -2.72
CA GLY A 65 14.66 6.87 -3.45
C GLY A 65 13.76 5.66 -3.17
N PRO A 66 12.56 5.65 -3.77
CA PRO A 66 11.51 4.67 -3.44
C PRO A 66 11.83 3.24 -3.89
N VAL A 67 12.58 3.06 -4.95
CA VAL A 67 12.95 1.72 -5.47
C VAL A 67 13.77 0.97 -4.43
N PHE A 68 14.82 1.59 -3.91
CA PHE A 68 15.64 1.03 -2.84
C PHE A 68 14.82 0.72 -1.58
N ALA A 69 13.98 1.66 -1.14
CA ALA A 69 13.14 1.47 0.04
C ALA A 69 12.18 0.26 -0.13
N ARG A 70 11.58 0.11 -1.30
CA ARG A 70 10.71 -1.04 -1.62
C ARG A 70 11.50 -2.36 -1.67
N HIS A 71 12.69 -2.36 -2.28
CA HIS A 71 13.57 -3.53 -2.26
C HIS A 71 13.89 -3.98 -0.82
N VAL A 72 14.21 -3.04 0.06
CA VAL A 72 14.45 -3.34 1.49
C VAL A 72 13.18 -3.83 2.16
N GLY A 73 12.03 -3.24 1.84
CA GLY A 73 10.71 -3.67 2.32
C GLY A 73 10.42 -5.13 1.99
N ASP A 74 10.66 -5.52 0.75
CA ASP A 74 10.47 -6.89 0.27
C ASP A 74 11.34 -7.91 1.02
N ARG A 75 12.53 -7.50 1.49
CA ARG A 75 13.42 -8.34 2.31
C ARG A 75 12.84 -8.67 3.70
N MET A 76 11.80 -7.97 4.13
CA MET A 76 11.11 -8.25 5.39
C MET A 76 10.00 -9.31 5.26
N TYR A 77 9.70 -9.77 4.05
CA TYR A 77 8.79 -10.90 3.78
C TYR A 77 9.28 -12.18 4.48
N ARG A 78 8.37 -12.95 5.06
CA ARG A 78 8.68 -14.18 5.82
C ARG A 78 7.81 -15.37 5.42
N GLY A 79 7.15 -15.30 4.25
CA GLY A 79 6.31 -16.40 3.76
C GLY A 79 4.81 -16.13 3.92
N GLU A 80 4.40 -14.91 4.15
CA GLU A 80 3.00 -14.50 4.16
C GLU A 80 2.31 -14.92 2.85
N TYR A 81 1.06 -15.38 2.92
CA TYR A 81 0.35 -15.94 1.77
C TYR A 81 0.08 -14.90 0.68
N TYR A 82 -0.21 -13.67 1.09
CA TYR A 82 -0.35 -12.50 0.22
C TYR A 82 0.66 -11.43 0.60
N ALA A 83 0.96 -10.56 -0.35
CA ALA A 83 1.73 -9.35 -0.15
C ALA A 83 1.00 -8.16 -0.80
N MET A 84 1.06 -7.02 -0.12
CA MET A 84 0.56 -5.75 -0.62
C MET A 84 1.66 -4.70 -0.51
N GLN A 85 1.93 -4.02 -1.61
CA GLN A 85 2.79 -2.85 -1.62
C GLN A 85 1.93 -1.59 -1.67
N LEU A 86 2.31 -0.58 -0.89
CA LEU A 86 1.59 0.68 -0.78
C LEU A 86 2.54 1.87 -0.67
N ASP A 87 2.05 3.03 -1.05
CA ASP A 87 2.62 4.30 -0.61
C ASP A 87 2.31 4.56 0.86
N ALA A 88 3.15 5.37 1.52
CA ALA A 88 3.07 5.60 2.97
C ALA A 88 1.89 6.49 3.43
N HIS A 89 1.16 7.11 2.50
CA HIS A 89 0.07 8.05 2.76
C HIS A 89 -1.31 7.49 2.36
N VAL A 90 -1.53 6.22 2.64
CA VAL A 90 -2.77 5.50 2.30
C VAL A 90 -3.66 5.35 3.54
N THR A 91 -4.96 5.48 3.35
CA THR A 91 -5.97 5.17 4.37
C THR A 91 -6.84 4.02 3.89
N PHE A 92 -6.92 2.96 4.67
CA PHE A 92 -7.70 1.77 4.34
C PHE A 92 -9.19 1.97 4.60
N ILE A 93 -10.03 1.31 3.82
CA ILE A 93 -11.48 1.20 4.08
C ILE A 93 -11.76 0.07 5.08
N LEU A 94 -12.99 0.02 5.61
CA LEU A 94 -13.43 -1.15 6.40
C LEU A 94 -13.41 -2.41 5.56
N ASP A 95 -13.07 -3.52 6.21
CA ASP A 95 -13.05 -4.88 5.62
C ASP A 95 -12.15 -5.03 4.39
N TRP A 96 -11.14 -4.16 4.29
CA TRP A 96 -10.26 -4.06 3.12
C TRP A 96 -9.55 -5.38 2.77
N ASP A 97 -9.19 -6.17 3.78
CA ASP A 97 -8.48 -7.44 3.63
C ASP A 97 -9.35 -8.49 2.94
N GLU A 98 -10.59 -8.67 3.36
CA GLU A 98 -11.54 -9.57 2.70
C GLU A 98 -11.92 -9.10 1.30
N LEU A 99 -12.18 -7.79 1.16
CA LEU A 99 -12.51 -7.21 -0.14
C LEU A 99 -11.37 -7.37 -1.15
N MET A 100 -10.12 -7.17 -0.71
CA MET A 100 -8.95 -7.34 -1.57
C MET A 100 -8.75 -8.80 -1.98
N ILE A 101 -8.89 -9.73 -1.04
CA ILE A 101 -8.80 -11.17 -1.30
C ILE A 101 -9.92 -11.62 -2.23
N SER A 102 -11.15 -11.14 -2.04
CA SER A 102 -12.28 -11.43 -2.92
C SER A 102 -11.98 -10.98 -4.36
N GLN A 103 -11.52 -9.75 -4.54
CA GLN A 103 -11.13 -9.24 -5.86
C GLN A 103 -9.99 -10.05 -6.49
N TYR A 104 -9.03 -10.50 -5.69
CA TYR A 104 -7.95 -11.36 -6.16
C TYR A 104 -8.48 -12.70 -6.69
N PHE A 105 -9.40 -13.35 -5.99
CA PHE A 105 -10.00 -14.61 -6.42
C PHE A 105 -10.82 -14.47 -7.72
N GLU A 106 -11.46 -13.33 -7.95
CA GLU A 106 -12.19 -13.07 -9.19
C GLU A 106 -11.26 -13.02 -10.43
N THR A 107 -9.96 -12.82 -10.26
CA THR A 107 -9.02 -12.94 -11.39
C THR A 107 -8.88 -14.37 -11.91
N LYS A 108 -9.21 -15.39 -11.11
CA LYS A 108 -9.02 -16.82 -11.39
C LYS A 108 -7.60 -17.17 -11.85
N ASN A 109 -6.63 -16.40 -11.40
CA ASN A 109 -5.22 -16.52 -11.76
C ASN A 109 -4.32 -16.28 -10.55
N GLU A 110 -3.59 -17.31 -10.11
CA GLU A 110 -2.70 -17.18 -8.94
C GLU A 110 -1.46 -16.30 -9.19
N TYR A 111 -1.17 -15.98 -10.43
CA TYR A 111 -0.09 -15.05 -10.82
C TYR A 111 -0.59 -13.61 -11.03
N ALA A 112 -1.86 -13.36 -10.76
CA ALA A 112 -2.41 -12.01 -10.89
C ALA A 112 -1.76 -11.05 -9.90
N VAL A 113 -1.59 -9.81 -10.34
CA VAL A 113 -1.24 -8.68 -9.51
C VAL A 113 -2.33 -7.64 -9.67
N LEU A 114 -3.12 -7.43 -8.61
CA LEU A 114 -4.07 -6.32 -8.59
C LEU A 114 -3.29 -5.03 -8.42
N SER A 115 -3.58 -4.03 -9.23
CA SER A 115 -2.94 -2.73 -9.15
C SER A 115 -3.86 -1.64 -9.64
N THR A 116 -3.83 -0.49 -8.98
CA THR A 116 -4.61 0.69 -9.39
C THR A 116 -4.02 1.95 -8.78
N TYR A 117 -4.39 3.13 -9.32
CA TYR A 117 -4.24 4.37 -8.58
C TYR A 117 -5.31 4.45 -7.49
N LEU A 118 -4.90 4.90 -6.31
CA LEU A 118 -5.82 5.15 -5.21
C LEU A 118 -6.47 6.52 -5.37
N THR A 119 -7.70 6.63 -4.90
CA THR A 119 -8.47 7.87 -4.89
C THR A 119 -8.08 8.74 -3.68
N ASP A 120 -8.40 10.02 -3.70
CA ASP A 120 -8.20 10.92 -2.56
C ASP A 120 -9.03 10.50 -1.34
N VAL A 121 -8.50 10.72 -0.15
CA VAL A 121 -9.17 10.35 1.10
C VAL A 121 -10.41 11.20 1.36
N GLN A 122 -10.33 12.52 1.11
CA GLN A 122 -11.37 13.47 1.50
C GLN A 122 -12.68 13.23 0.77
N GLY A 123 -12.61 12.99 -0.56
CA GLY A 123 -13.78 12.72 -1.38
C GLY A 123 -14.24 11.27 -1.37
N SER A 124 -13.38 10.34 -0.95
CA SER A 124 -13.61 8.91 -1.16
C SER A 124 -14.05 8.13 0.09
N LEU A 125 -13.78 8.66 1.28
CA LEU A 125 -14.08 7.95 2.53
C LEU A 125 -15.11 8.68 3.39
N THR A 126 -15.95 7.90 4.06
CA THR A 126 -16.76 8.38 5.18
C THR A 126 -15.90 8.41 6.46
N PRO A 127 -16.32 9.15 7.51
CA PRO A 127 -15.64 9.10 8.80
C PRO A 127 -15.53 7.68 9.39
N GLU A 128 -16.51 6.82 9.10
CA GLU A 128 -16.56 5.43 9.56
C GLU A 128 -15.64 4.50 8.72
N GLY A 129 -14.99 5.03 7.68
CA GLY A 129 -14.08 4.27 6.84
C GLY A 129 -14.73 3.51 5.67
N ARG A 130 -15.97 3.85 5.31
CA ARG A 130 -16.64 3.27 4.13
C ARG A 130 -16.33 4.06 2.87
N SER A 131 -16.30 3.40 1.72
CA SER A 131 -16.16 4.09 0.43
C SER A 131 -17.42 4.90 0.12
N ARG A 132 -17.20 6.13 -0.37
CA ARG A 132 -18.25 6.99 -0.96
C ARG A 132 -18.31 6.89 -2.47
N ARG A 133 -17.31 6.25 -3.09
CA ARG A 133 -17.14 6.25 -4.54
C ARG A 133 -17.68 4.96 -5.15
N ASN A 134 -18.31 5.10 -6.29
CA ASN A 134 -18.68 4.02 -7.19
C ASN A 134 -17.85 4.03 -8.49
N THR A 135 -16.79 4.83 -8.52
CA THR A 135 -15.86 4.95 -9.65
C THR A 135 -14.44 4.73 -9.18
N ARG A 136 -13.54 4.44 -10.10
CA ARG A 136 -12.11 4.29 -9.84
C ARG A 136 -11.29 4.96 -10.95
N PRO A 137 -10.05 5.40 -10.69
CA PRO A 137 -9.13 5.83 -11.72
C PRO A 137 -8.78 4.68 -12.68
N ILE A 138 -8.58 5.00 -13.94
CA ILE A 138 -8.09 4.08 -14.96
C ILE A 138 -6.65 4.45 -15.31
N MET A 139 -5.72 3.49 -15.25
CA MET A 139 -4.35 3.67 -15.72
C MET A 139 -4.27 3.37 -17.21
N CYS A 140 -4.62 4.31 -18.07
CA CYS A 140 -4.66 4.13 -19.52
C CYS A 140 -3.81 5.12 -20.33
N ASN A 141 -3.26 6.13 -19.68
CA ASN A 141 -2.38 7.11 -20.31
C ASN A 141 -1.01 7.13 -19.66
N SER A 142 0.01 7.28 -20.49
CA SER A 142 1.37 7.48 -20.02
C SER A 142 2.17 8.31 -21.05
N HIS A 143 3.20 8.97 -20.59
CA HIS A 143 4.15 9.69 -21.44
C HIS A 143 5.55 9.60 -20.83
N PHE A 144 6.55 9.90 -21.64
CA PHE A 144 7.90 10.08 -21.12
C PHE A 144 8.07 11.51 -20.63
N GLU A 145 8.55 11.67 -19.41
CA GLU A 145 8.92 12.95 -18.79
C GLU A 145 10.42 12.99 -18.55
N GLY A 146 11.03 14.18 -18.60
CA GLY A 146 12.46 14.35 -18.48
C GLY A 146 13.19 14.21 -19.83
N SER A 147 14.51 14.25 -19.81
CA SER A 147 15.37 14.13 -20.98
C SER A 147 16.66 13.40 -20.69
N GLY A 148 17.24 12.72 -21.70
CA GLY A 148 18.47 11.96 -21.55
C GLY A 148 18.40 10.92 -20.44
N ALA A 149 19.36 10.93 -19.53
CA ALA A 149 19.44 9.98 -18.41
C ALA A 149 18.34 10.15 -17.35
N THR A 150 17.61 11.27 -17.36
CA THR A 150 16.49 11.51 -16.46
C THR A 150 15.13 11.17 -17.06
N SER A 151 15.11 10.72 -18.31
CA SER A 151 13.85 10.33 -18.98
C SER A 151 13.25 9.10 -18.30
N HIS A 152 12.00 9.20 -17.92
CA HIS A 152 11.25 8.11 -17.28
C HIS A 152 9.80 8.11 -17.73
N LEU A 153 9.18 6.92 -17.67
CA LEU A 153 7.77 6.76 -17.97
C LEU A 153 6.94 7.28 -16.79
N ARG A 154 5.99 8.16 -17.09
CA ARG A 154 5.03 8.67 -16.12
C ARG A 154 3.61 8.29 -16.53
N HIS A 155 2.85 7.74 -15.60
CA HIS A 155 1.42 7.54 -15.76
C HIS A 155 0.65 8.79 -15.39
N LEU A 156 -0.36 9.14 -16.19
CA LEU A 156 -1.26 10.23 -15.91
C LEU A 156 -2.43 9.74 -15.04
N SER A 157 -2.83 10.58 -14.09
CA SER A 157 -4.12 10.46 -13.43
C SER A 157 -5.25 10.47 -14.44
N GLN A 158 -6.15 9.52 -14.36
CA GLN A 158 -7.34 9.48 -15.18
C GLN A 158 -8.55 9.99 -14.40
N PRO A 159 -9.49 10.69 -15.07
CA PRO A 159 -10.72 11.10 -14.43
C PRO A 159 -11.46 9.88 -13.87
N GLU A 160 -11.76 9.90 -12.58
CA GLU A 160 -12.48 8.83 -11.90
C GLU A 160 -13.90 8.66 -12.41
N GLU A 161 -14.50 9.73 -12.91
CA GLU A 161 -15.89 9.78 -13.35
C GLU A 161 -16.19 8.82 -14.52
N LYS A 162 -15.15 8.35 -15.21
CA LYS A 162 -15.31 7.49 -16.39
C LYS A 162 -15.21 6.00 -16.11
N ALA A 163 -14.76 5.61 -14.93
CA ALA A 163 -14.57 4.20 -14.59
C ALA A 163 -15.48 3.80 -13.44
N VAL A 164 -16.59 3.17 -13.75
CA VAL A 164 -17.49 2.59 -12.76
C VAL A 164 -16.81 1.39 -12.09
N LEU A 165 -16.98 1.26 -10.78
CA LEU A 165 -16.55 0.06 -10.05
C LEU A 165 -17.26 -1.16 -10.62
N GLN A 166 -16.49 -2.22 -10.82
CA GLN A 166 -16.98 -3.51 -11.29
C GLN A 166 -16.66 -4.58 -10.25
N ASP A 167 -17.48 -5.61 -10.20
CA ASP A 167 -17.30 -6.73 -9.29
C ASP A 167 -16.07 -7.58 -9.65
N THR A 168 -15.64 -7.53 -10.91
CA THR A 168 -14.49 -8.29 -11.39
C THR A 168 -13.35 -7.39 -11.83
N PRO A 169 -12.08 -7.74 -11.51
CA PRO A 169 -10.91 -7.05 -12.02
C PRO A 169 -10.81 -7.11 -13.55
N MET A 170 -10.31 -6.05 -14.15
CA MET A 170 -10.02 -5.97 -15.58
C MET A 170 -8.52 -5.92 -15.83
N LEU A 171 -8.07 -6.50 -16.94
CA LEU A 171 -6.69 -6.32 -17.39
C LEU A 171 -6.44 -4.86 -17.70
N GLN A 172 -5.26 -4.39 -17.31
CA GLN A 172 -4.79 -3.03 -17.61
C GLN A 172 -3.35 -3.08 -18.10
N PRO A 173 -2.93 -2.10 -18.93
CA PRO A 173 -1.60 -2.10 -19.54
C PRO A 173 -0.48 -1.67 -18.60
N PHE A 174 -0.80 -1.09 -17.43
CA PHE A 174 0.17 -0.50 -16.53
C PHE A 174 0.02 -1.04 -15.11
N TRP A 175 1.14 -1.01 -14.40
CA TRP A 175 1.22 -1.33 -12.98
C TRP A 175 1.53 -0.07 -12.16
N ALA A 176 0.82 0.14 -11.07
CA ALA A 176 1.03 1.27 -10.16
C ALA A 176 1.78 0.82 -8.91
N ALA A 177 2.93 1.41 -8.67
CA ALA A 177 3.74 1.13 -7.48
C ALA A 177 3.12 1.65 -6.17
N GLY A 178 2.16 2.58 -6.26
CA GLY A 178 1.44 3.13 -5.11
C GLY A 178 0.45 2.16 -4.47
N MET A 179 -0.02 1.16 -5.22
CA MET A 179 -0.84 0.06 -4.71
C MET A 179 -0.73 -1.15 -5.62
N SER A 180 -0.27 -2.28 -5.05
CA SER A 180 -0.36 -3.59 -5.70
C SER A 180 -0.58 -4.69 -4.66
N PHE A 181 -1.36 -5.72 -5.04
CA PHE A 181 -1.68 -6.87 -4.20
C PHE A 181 -1.54 -8.16 -5.00
N SER A 182 -0.86 -9.14 -4.44
CA SER A 182 -0.56 -10.41 -5.11
C SER A 182 -0.33 -11.54 -4.11
N ARG A 183 -0.02 -12.73 -4.64
CA ARG A 183 0.57 -13.80 -3.83
C ARG A 183 1.90 -13.36 -3.24
N GLY A 184 2.17 -13.76 -1.99
CA GLY A 184 3.36 -13.31 -1.25
C GLY A 184 4.68 -13.62 -1.92
N HIS A 185 4.78 -14.75 -2.64
CA HIS A 185 6.01 -15.12 -3.36
C HIS A 185 6.39 -14.14 -4.49
N PHE A 186 5.47 -13.26 -4.92
CA PHE A 186 5.74 -12.24 -5.92
C PHE A 186 6.92 -11.35 -5.53
N VAL A 187 6.98 -10.90 -4.27
CA VAL A 187 8.05 -10.01 -3.78
C VAL A 187 9.45 -10.63 -3.83
N THR A 188 9.54 -11.96 -3.89
CA THR A 188 10.82 -12.67 -4.02
C THR A 188 11.15 -13.10 -5.44
N ARG A 189 10.14 -13.23 -6.30
CA ARG A 189 10.29 -13.67 -7.70
C ARG A 189 10.47 -12.51 -8.67
N VAL A 190 9.97 -11.34 -8.31
CA VAL A 190 10.03 -10.11 -9.09
C VAL A 190 10.59 -8.99 -8.19
N PRO A 191 11.87 -9.08 -7.78
CA PRO A 191 12.47 -8.09 -6.90
C PRO A 191 12.67 -6.76 -7.64
N TYR A 192 12.68 -5.68 -6.87
CA TYR A 192 13.17 -4.40 -7.37
C TYR A 192 14.68 -4.44 -7.60
N ASP A 193 15.14 -3.71 -8.61
CA ASP A 193 16.55 -3.43 -8.81
C ASP A 193 17.12 -2.63 -7.63
N CYS A 194 18.39 -2.85 -7.29
CA CYS A 194 19.12 -2.22 -6.18
C CYS A 194 20.49 -1.69 -6.61
#